data_51a42ae1aa17da3582f35ea73295d961
#
_entry.id   51a42ae1aa17da3582f35ea73295d961
#
_cell.length_a   1.000
_cell.length_b   1.000
_cell.length_c   1.000
_cell.angle_alpha   90.00
_cell.angle_beta   90.00
_cell.angle_gamma   90.00
#
_symmetry.space_group_name_H-M   'P 1'
#
loop_
_entity.id
_entity.type
_entity.pdbx_description
1 polymer ?
#
loop_
_entity_poly.entity_id
_entity_poly.type
_entity_poly.pdbx_seq_one_letter_code
_entity_poly.pdbx_strand_id
1 'polypeptide(L)'
;VTPLPLRSYLAYRLALPLAASAAMTAVALPLTGVLALSPAAVLATALAAAPIGSILALAVAGFAANKVQGLALQKALGVGLVLPALAAFLPAPWPLLAAALPTFWPALLLSHAQHEGVVRGDVLLFSLLFDALLLAALLRRLAAVARRT
;
A
#
# COMPACT_ATOMS: atom_id res chain seq x y z
N VAL A 1 -11.95 5.06 33.04
CA VAL A 1 -11.53 4.80 31.65
C VAL A 1 -10.22 5.54 31.48
N THR A 2 -9.08 4.82 31.47
CA THR A 2 -7.75 5.41 31.21
C THR A 2 -7.68 5.83 29.76
N PRO A 3 -7.46 7.11 29.43
CA PRO A 3 -7.32 7.54 28.04
C PRO A 3 -6.03 6.93 27.48
N LEU A 4 -6.15 6.10 26.46
CA LEU A 4 -5.00 5.57 25.73
C LEU A 4 -4.20 6.76 25.16
N PRO A 5 -2.88 6.81 25.34
CA PRO A 5 -2.07 7.85 24.72
C PRO A 5 -2.22 7.80 23.21
N LEU A 6 -2.36 8.95 22.56
CA LEU A 6 -2.62 9.09 21.11
C LEU A 6 -1.63 8.26 20.28
N ARG A 7 -0.39 8.15 20.72
CA ARG A 7 0.65 7.34 20.05
C ARG A 7 0.30 5.87 20.01
N SER A 8 -0.17 5.30 21.13
CA SER A 8 -0.55 3.88 21.21
C SER A 8 -1.80 3.59 20.38
N TYR A 9 -2.76 4.52 20.37
CA TYR A 9 -3.95 4.42 19.53
C TYR A 9 -3.58 4.42 18.03
N LEU A 10 -2.73 5.36 17.60
CA LEU A 10 -2.28 5.44 16.21
C LEU A 10 -1.44 4.23 15.81
N ALA A 11 -0.54 3.77 16.68
CA ALA A 11 0.27 2.58 16.43
C ALA A 11 -0.61 1.35 16.19
N TYR A 12 -1.60 1.10 17.06
CA TYR A 12 -2.55 0.00 16.89
C TYR A 12 -3.35 0.14 15.59
N ARG A 13 -3.86 1.34 15.32
CA ARG A 13 -4.69 1.61 14.15
C ARG A 13 -3.93 1.47 12.83
N LEU A 14 -2.62 1.63 12.82
CA LEU A 14 -1.77 1.43 11.65
C LEU A 14 -1.24 0.01 11.56
N ALA A 15 -0.91 -0.62 12.69
CA ALA A 15 -0.36 -1.97 12.72
C ALA A 15 -1.35 -3.01 12.18
N LEU A 16 -2.63 -2.88 12.50
CA LEU A 16 -3.65 -3.83 12.07
C LEU A 16 -3.82 -3.89 10.53
N PRO A 17 -4.04 -2.76 9.81
CA PRO A 17 -4.11 -2.78 8.34
C PRO A 17 -2.81 -3.24 7.70
N LEU A 18 -1.66 -2.87 8.27
CA LEU A 18 -0.35 -3.29 7.80
C LEU A 18 -0.19 -4.81 7.89
N ALA A 19 -0.46 -5.38 9.06
CA ALA A 19 -0.39 -6.84 9.26
C ALA A 19 -1.43 -7.58 8.40
N ALA A 20 -2.64 -7.05 8.30
CA ALA A 20 -3.69 -7.64 7.46
C ALA A 20 -3.31 -7.63 5.98
N SER A 21 -2.78 -6.51 5.44
CA SER A 21 -2.32 -6.42 4.05
C SER A 21 -1.18 -7.41 3.77
N ALA A 22 -0.19 -7.50 4.66
CA ALA A 22 0.90 -8.45 4.52
C ALA A 22 0.40 -9.90 4.53
N ALA A 23 -0.43 -10.26 5.52
CA ALA A 23 -0.97 -11.60 5.67
C ALA A 23 -1.85 -12.00 4.47
N MET A 24 -2.75 -11.10 4.05
CA MET A 24 -3.62 -11.34 2.89
C MET A 24 -2.81 -11.55 1.61
N THR A 25 -1.77 -10.74 1.37
CA THR A 25 -0.91 -10.88 0.20
C THR A 25 -0.12 -12.19 0.26
N ALA A 26 0.47 -12.52 1.43
CA ALA A 26 1.26 -13.74 1.62
C ALA A 26 0.42 -15.02 1.44
N VAL A 27 -0.86 -14.97 1.77
CA VAL A 27 -1.79 -16.10 1.60
C VAL A 27 -2.40 -16.12 0.20
N ALA A 28 -2.85 -14.97 -0.31
CA ALA A 28 -3.54 -14.90 -1.59
C ALA A 28 -2.64 -15.28 -2.76
N LEU A 29 -1.39 -14.81 -2.81
CA LEU A 29 -0.49 -15.10 -3.92
C LEU A 29 -0.28 -16.60 -4.18
N PRO A 30 0.06 -17.43 -3.18
CA PRO A 30 0.17 -18.87 -3.40
C PRO A 30 -1.17 -19.54 -3.73
N LEU A 31 -2.27 -19.09 -3.12
CA LEU A 31 -3.60 -19.70 -3.32
C LEU A 31 -4.16 -19.47 -4.72
N THR A 32 -3.78 -18.38 -5.40
CA THR A 32 -4.22 -18.18 -6.79
C THR A 32 -3.73 -19.26 -7.72
N GLY A 33 -2.62 -19.94 -7.42
CA GLY A 33 -2.03 -20.97 -8.26
C GLY A 33 -1.60 -20.50 -9.66
N VAL A 34 -1.79 -19.22 -9.96
CA VAL A 34 -1.51 -18.63 -11.29
C VAL A 34 -0.02 -18.41 -11.49
N LEU A 35 0.72 -18.23 -10.39
CA LEU A 35 2.13 -17.85 -10.42
C LEU A 35 2.99 -18.89 -9.67
N ALA A 36 3.97 -19.44 -10.33
CA ALA A 36 5.01 -20.28 -9.70
C ALA A 36 6.05 -19.38 -9.02
N LEU A 37 5.71 -18.85 -7.85
CA LEU A 37 6.56 -17.92 -7.09
C LEU A 37 7.39 -18.67 -6.04
N SER A 38 8.64 -18.25 -5.88
CA SER A 38 9.45 -18.70 -4.74
C SER A 38 8.89 -18.13 -3.43
N PRO A 39 9.07 -18.80 -2.28
CA PRO A 39 8.66 -18.27 -0.97
C PRO A 39 9.26 -16.87 -0.69
N ALA A 40 10.49 -16.64 -1.14
CA ALA A 40 11.14 -15.34 -1.03
C ALA A 40 10.40 -14.24 -1.82
N ALA A 41 9.93 -14.56 -3.02
CA ALA A 41 9.15 -13.62 -3.84
C ALA A 41 7.78 -13.30 -3.19
N VAL A 42 7.12 -14.30 -2.63
CA VAL A 42 5.86 -14.11 -1.90
C VAL A 42 6.07 -13.20 -0.70
N LEU A 43 7.09 -13.46 0.13
CA LEU A 43 7.39 -12.65 1.30
C LEU A 43 7.80 -11.21 0.93
N ALA A 44 8.66 -11.04 -0.08
CA ALA A 44 9.10 -9.73 -0.53
C ALA A 44 7.90 -8.90 -1.05
N THR A 45 7.02 -9.51 -1.85
CA THR A 45 5.82 -8.84 -2.35
C THR A 45 4.84 -8.51 -1.22
N ALA A 46 4.66 -9.41 -0.25
CA ALA A 46 3.82 -9.18 0.92
C ALA A 46 4.37 -8.03 1.79
N LEU A 47 5.68 -7.93 1.97
CA LEU A 47 6.32 -6.81 2.66
C LEU A 47 6.13 -5.49 1.91
N ALA A 48 6.32 -5.49 0.60
CA ALA A 48 6.10 -4.31 -0.24
C ALA A 48 4.63 -3.85 -0.24
N ALA A 49 3.68 -4.78 -0.18
CA ALA A 49 2.25 -4.47 -0.14
C ALA A 49 1.71 -4.11 1.27
N ALA A 50 2.45 -4.45 2.32
CA ALA A 50 2.00 -4.26 3.70
C ALA A 50 1.55 -2.83 4.03
N PRO A 51 2.27 -1.76 3.65
CA PRO A 51 1.90 -0.39 3.99
C PRO A 51 0.63 0.13 3.31
N ILE A 52 0.21 -0.48 2.20
CA ILE A 52 -0.90 0.01 1.36
C ILE A 52 -2.20 0.18 2.16
N GLY A 53 -2.55 -0.80 3.00
CA GLY A 53 -3.75 -0.73 3.83
C GLY A 53 -3.73 0.46 4.79
N SER A 54 -2.58 0.73 5.41
CA SER A 54 -2.37 1.86 6.31
C SER A 54 -2.37 3.20 5.57
N ILE A 55 -1.79 3.26 4.37
CA ILE A 55 -1.80 4.44 3.49
C ILE A 55 -3.25 4.80 3.14
N LEU A 56 -4.07 3.82 2.73
CA LEU A 56 -5.48 4.04 2.41
C LEU A 56 -6.27 4.53 3.63
N ALA A 57 -6.08 3.89 4.78
CA ALA A 57 -6.75 4.29 6.02
C ALA A 57 -6.42 5.73 6.42
N LEU A 58 -5.14 6.13 6.32
CA LEU A 58 -4.70 7.49 6.61
C LEU A 58 -5.17 8.49 5.56
N ALA A 59 -5.18 8.12 4.28
CA ALA A 59 -5.69 8.97 3.22
C ALA A 59 -7.17 9.29 3.46
N VAL A 60 -8.00 8.27 3.73
CA VAL A 60 -9.41 8.49 4.06
C VAL A 60 -9.55 9.36 5.31
N ALA A 61 -8.81 9.06 6.39
CA ALA A 61 -8.89 9.83 7.63
C ALA A 61 -8.41 11.29 7.49
N GLY A 62 -7.43 11.55 6.62
CA GLY A 62 -6.85 12.89 6.44
C GLY A 62 -7.58 13.77 5.43
N PHE A 63 -8.41 13.19 4.55
CA PHE A 63 -9.06 13.94 3.47
C PHE A 63 -10.60 13.92 3.54
N ALA A 64 -11.20 12.95 4.22
CA ALA A 64 -12.65 12.88 4.35
C ALA A 64 -13.16 13.74 5.52
N ALA A 65 -14.06 14.67 5.25
CA ALA A 65 -14.70 15.49 6.28
C ALA A 65 -15.93 14.79 6.90
N ASN A 66 -16.52 13.83 6.21
CA ASN A 66 -17.69 13.08 6.69
C ASN A 66 -17.71 11.65 6.12
N LYS A 67 -18.64 10.82 6.61
CA LYS A 67 -18.75 9.41 6.23
C LYS A 67 -19.02 9.21 4.73
N VAL A 68 -19.80 10.08 4.09
CA VAL A 68 -20.13 10.00 2.67
C VAL A 68 -18.90 10.28 1.81
N GLN A 69 -18.16 11.33 2.14
CA GLN A 69 -16.88 11.63 1.49
C GLN A 69 -15.84 10.53 1.72
N GLY A 70 -15.80 9.93 2.93
CA GLY A 70 -14.93 8.80 3.22
C GLY A 70 -15.19 7.61 2.31
N LEU A 71 -16.47 7.27 2.12
CA LEU A 71 -16.87 6.18 1.23
C LEU A 71 -16.56 6.48 -0.24
N ALA A 72 -16.83 7.70 -0.71
CA ALA A 72 -16.51 8.14 -2.07
C ALA A 72 -14.99 8.09 -2.33
N LEU A 73 -14.20 8.61 -1.38
CA LEU A 73 -12.74 8.61 -1.47
C LEU A 73 -12.18 7.18 -1.46
N GLN A 74 -12.72 6.31 -0.62
CA GLN A 74 -12.31 4.89 -0.58
C GLN A 74 -12.56 4.20 -1.91
N LYS A 75 -13.71 4.44 -2.55
CA LYS A 75 -14.02 3.90 -3.88
C LYS A 75 -13.06 4.45 -4.95
N ALA A 76 -12.82 5.76 -4.95
CA ALA A 76 -11.91 6.41 -5.90
C ALA A 76 -10.48 5.87 -5.75
N LEU A 77 -9.98 5.77 -4.51
CA LEU A 77 -8.67 5.19 -4.23
C LEU A 77 -8.61 3.70 -4.62
N GLY A 78 -9.69 2.94 -4.38
CA GLY A 78 -9.80 1.54 -4.79
C GLY A 78 -9.65 1.35 -6.30
N VAL A 79 -10.27 2.21 -7.11
CA VAL A 79 -10.05 2.22 -8.56
C VAL A 79 -8.59 2.55 -8.89
N GLY A 80 -8.00 3.54 -8.22
CA GLY A 80 -6.58 3.91 -8.41
C GLY A 80 -5.62 2.75 -8.13
N LEU A 81 -5.95 1.85 -7.20
CA LEU A 81 -5.11 0.69 -6.89
C LEU A 81 -5.02 -0.34 -8.04
N VAL A 82 -5.99 -0.36 -8.94
CA VAL A 82 -6.00 -1.28 -10.09
C VAL A 82 -5.18 -0.72 -11.26
N LEU A 83 -4.94 0.59 -11.31
CA LEU A 83 -4.25 1.24 -12.43
C LEU A 83 -2.86 0.64 -12.74
N PRO A 84 -2.00 0.27 -11.76
CA PRO A 84 -0.72 -0.36 -12.07
C PRO A 84 -0.84 -1.69 -12.83
N ALA A 85 -1.88 -2.48 -12.55
CA ALA A 85 -2.14 -3.70 -13.31
C ALA A 85 -2.53 -3.39 -14.77
N LEU A 86 -3.30 -2.33 -14.98
CA LEU A 86 -3.68 -1.86 -16.32
C LEU A 86 -2.49 -1.20 -17.04
N ALA A 87 -1.58 -0.56 -16.32
CA ALA A 87 -0.40 0.08 -16.88
C ALA A 87 0.53 -0.92 -17.60
N ALA A 88 0.51 -2.20 -17.20
CA ALA A 88 1.27 -3.26 -17.87
C ALA A 88 0.86 -3.47 -19.35
N PHE A 89 -0.35 -3.03 -19.73
CA PHE A 89 -0.89 -3.14 -21.09
C PHE A 89 -0.72 -1.85 -21.90
N LEU A 90 -0.16 -0.79 -21.31
CA LEU A 90 0.01 0.49 -21.97
C LEU A 90 1.44 0.65 -22.52
N PRO A 91 1.59 1.32 -23.69
CA PRO A 91 2.93 1.63 -24.22
C PRO A 91 3.63 2.69 -23.35
N ALA A 92 4.97 2.72 -23.40
CA ALA A 92 5.74 3.78 -22.78
C ALA A 92 5.29 5.16 -23.33
N PRO A 93 5.25 6.25 -22.53
CA PRO A 93 5.70 6.35 -21.13
C PRO A 93 4.62 6.13 -20.06
N TRP A 94 3.40 5.74 -20.42
CA TRP A 94 2.25 5.66 -19.52
C TRP A 94 2.47 4.82 -18.26
N PRO A 95 3.21 3.68 -18.29
CA PRO A 95 3.50 2.93 -17.06
C PRO A 95 4.24 3.74 -16.00
N LEU A 96 5.03 4.76 -16.40
CA LEU A 96 5.76 5.61 -15.45
C LEU A 96 4.82 6.47 -14.59
N LEU A 97 3.65 6.84 -15.11
CA LEU A 97 2.66 7.57 -14.31
C LEU A 97 2.09 6.72 -13.17
N ALA A 98 2.00 5.41 -13.38
CA ALA A 98 1.57 4.47 -12.35
C ALA A 98 2.58 4.37 -11.20
N ALA A 99 3.85 4.73 -11.41
CA ALA A 99 4.89 4.72 -10.38
C ALA A 99 4.62 5.70 -9.21
N ALA A 100 3.72 6.68 -9.42
CA ALA A 100 3.23 7.54 -8.35
C ALA A 100 2.26 6.83 -7.39
N LEU A 101 1.76 5.65 -7.75
CA LEU A 101 0.83 4.88 -6.94
C LEU A 101 1.59 3.86 -6.08
N PRO A 102 1.24 3.69 -4.80
CA PRO A 102 1.93 2.77 -3.89
C PRO A 102 1.82 1.31 -4.34
N THR A 103 0.76 0.94 -5.08
CA THR A 103 0.56 -0.42 -5.61
C THR A 103 1.42 -0.76 -6.81
N PHE A 104 2.05 0.22 -7.45
CA PHE A 104 2.93 -0.01 -8.59
C PHE A 104 4.18 -0.83 -8.22
N TRP A 105 4.81 -0.50 -7.11
CA TRP A 105 6.08 -1.10 -6.69
C TRP A 105 5.98 -2.57 -6.32
N PRO A 106 4.98 -3.01 -5.51
CA PRO A 106 4.73 -4.43 -5.30
C PRO A 106 4.37 -5.19 -6.58
N ALA A 107 3.61 -4.57 -7.49
CA ALA A 107 3.28 -5.17 -8.78
C ALA A 107 4.52 -5.34 -9.68
N LEU A 108 5.41 -4.34 -9.71
CA LEU A 108 6.67 -4.40 -10.43
C LEU A 108 7.60 -5.49 -9.85
N LEU A 109 7.70 -5.57 -8.52
CA LEU A 109 8.47 -6.60 -7.83
C LEU A 109 7.97 -8.00 -8.18
N LEU A 110 6.65 -8.19 -8.16
CA LEU A 110 5.99 -9.45 -8.55
C LEU A 110 6.28 -9.81 -10.01
N SER A 111 6.22 -8.82 -10.91
CA SER A 111 6.51 -9.00 -12.33
C SER A 111 7.95 -9.50 -12.56
N HIS A 112 8.95 -8.89 -11.92
CA HIS A 112 10.33 -9.38 -12.00
C HIS A 112 10.49 -10.78 -11.43
N ALA A 113 9.87 -11.07 -10.27
CA ALA A 113 9.92 -12.40 -9.68
C ALA A 113 9.29 -13.47 -10.59
N GLN A 114 8.24 -13.12 -11.33
CA GLN A 114 7.55 -14.02 -12.24
C GLN A 114 8.33 -14.25 -13.55
N HIS A 115 8.85 -13.20 -14.17
CA HIS A 115 9.47 -13.30 -15.50
C HIS A 115 10.96 -13.65 -15.43
N GLU A 116 11.66 -13.16 -14.42
CA GLU A 116 13.11 -13.32 -14.28
C GLU A 116 13.48 -14.35 -13.19
N GLY A 117 12.51 -14.79 -12.38
CA GLY A 117 12.77 -15.70 -11.25
C GLY A 117 13.56 -15.05 -10.10
N VAL A 118 13.78 -13.73 -10.14
CA VAL A 118 14.67 -13.00 -9.23
C VAL A 118 13.87 -12.00 -8.41
N VAL A 119 14.14 -11.96 -7.10
CA VAL A 119 13.63 -10.90 -6.22
C VAL A 119 14.56 -9.69 -6.29
N ARG A 120 14.08 -8.61 -6.88
CA ARG A 120 14.81 -7.34 -7.00
C ARG A 120 14.80 -6.60 -5.65
N GLY A 121 15.88 -6.71 -4.91
CA GLY A 121 16.05 -6.06 -3.60
C GLY A 121 16.04 -4.53 -3.67
N ASP A 122 16.55 -3.95 -4.75
CA ASP A 122 16.50 -2.52 -5.02
C ASP A 122 15.07 -2.01 -5.19
N VAL A 123 14.21 -2.73 -5.91
CA VAL A 123 12.78 -2.41 -6.08
C VAL A 123 12.04 -2.52 -4.74
N LEU A 124 12.33 -3.57 -3.95
CA LEU A 124 11.76 -3.73 -2.62
C LEU A 124 12.14 -2.57 -1.70
N LEU A 125 13.42 -2.20 -1.66
CA LEU A 125 13.90 -1.08 -0.84
C LEU A 125 13.24 0.23 -1.26
N PHE A 126 13.14 0.50 -2.57
CA PHE A 126 12.49 1.69 -3.08
C PHE A 126 11.01 1.71 -2.72
N SER A 127 10.30 0.58 -2.84
CA SER A 127 8.90 0.45 -2.43
C SER A 127 8.72 0.85 -0.96
N LEU A 128 9.51 0.26 -0.06
CA LEU A 128 9.40 0.53 1.37
C LEU A 128 9.74 1.98 1.72
N LEU A 129 10.75 2.58 1.07
CA LEU A 129 11.09 4.00 1.26
C LEU A 129 9.97 4.91 0.75
N PHE A 130 9.43 4.65 -0.42
CA PHE A 130 8.32 5.41 -0.99
C PHE A 130 7.11 5.38 -0.07
N ASP A 131 6.73 4.19 0.39
CA ASP A 131 5.58 4.01 1.28
C ASP A 131 5.81 4.65 2.66
N ALA A 132 7.02 4.58 3.20
CA ALA A 132 7.38 5.25 4.45
C ALA A 132 7.27 6.78 4.33
N LEU A 133 7.72 7.37 3.22
CA LEU A 133 7.58 8.80 2.94
C LEU A 133 6.11 9.20 2.81
N LEU A 134 5.31 8.39 2.12
CA LEU A 134 3.88 8.63 1.94
C LEU A 134 3.13 8.53 3.28
N LEU A 135 3.42 7.52 4.08
CA LEU A 135 2.87 7.38 5.44
C LEU A 135 3.25 8.57 6.32
N ALA A 136 4.51 9.01 6.28
CA ALA A 136 4.96 10.18 7.06
C ALA A 136 4.23 11.46 6.62
N ALA A 137 4.02 11.67 5.32
CA ALA A 137 3.27 12.81 4.80
C ALA A 137 1.80 12.79 5.24
N LEU A 138 1.15 11.63 5.17
CA LEU A 138 -0.24 11.46 5.60
C LEU A 138 -0.41 11.62 7.11
N LEU A 139 0.52 11.13 7.92
CA LEU A 139 0.52 11.33 9.37
C LEU A 139 0.70 12.80 9.74
N ARG A 140 1.60 13.53 9.07
CA ARG A 140 1.76 14.98 9.25
C ARG A 140 0.46 15.74 8.91
N ARG A 141 -0.19 15.36 7.82
CA ARG A 141 -1.47 15.94 7.44
C ARG A 141 -2.55 15.67 8.49
N LEU A 142 -2.68 14.42 8.95
CA LEU A 142 -3.65 14.06 10.00
C LEU A 142 -3.42 14.86 11.28
N ALA A 143 -2.14 15.00 11.70
CA ALA A 143 -1.77 15.81 12.86
C ALA A 143 -2.09 17.29 12.67
N ALA A 144 -2.00 17.82 11.45
CA ALA A 144 -2.36 19.21 11.14
C ALA A 144 -3.88 19.42 11.19
N VAL A 145 -4.67 18.44 10.71
CA VAL A 145 -6.14 18.48 10.79
C VAL A 145 -6.60 18.41 12.26
N ALA A 146 -6.03 17.49 13.04
CA ALA A 146 -6.38 17.34 14.46
C ALA A 146 -6.05 18.55 15.34
N ARG A 147 -5.16 19.43 14.90
CA ARG A 147 -4.84 20.68 15.62
C ARG A 147 -5.79 21.85 15.29
N ARG A 148 -6.64 21.69 14.29
CA ARG A 148 -7.59 22.73 13.85
C ARG A 148 -9.02 22.51 14.36
N THR A 149 -9.28 21.32 14.90
CA THR A 149 -10.54 20.95 15.58
C THR A 149 -10.38 21.02 17.09
#